data_2c509a1bf71fe658621e1684b673e6c3
#
_entry.id   2c509a1bf71fe658621e1684b673e6c3
#
_cell.length_a   1.000
_cell.length_b   1.000
_cell.length_c   1.000
_cell.angle_alpha   90.00
_cell.angle_beta   90.00
_cell.angle_gamma   90.00
#
_symmetry.space_group_name_H-M   'P 1'
#
loop_
_entity.id
_entity.type
_entity.pdbx_description
1 polymer ?
#
loop_
_entity_poly.entity_id
_entity_poly.type
_entity_poly.pdbx_seq_one_letter_code
_entity_poly.pdbx_strand_id
1 'polypeptide(L)'
;GSGERPMRTSKVRVNYEGKLLNGQVFDSSYQRGQPAEFGLDQVIPGWTEGVALMPVGSKYRFWIPSNLAYGPNGTQGGPIGPDATLTFDVELMGILP
;
A
#
# COMPACT_ATOMS: atom_id res chain seq x y z
N GLY A 1 -0.62 2.94 16.51
CA GLY A 1 -0.70 4.36 16.74
C GLY A 1 -2.05 4.83 17.26
N SER A 2 -2.08 6.04 17.72
CA SER A 2 -3.30 6.63 18.29
C SER A 2 -3.72 7.89 17.54
N GLY A 3 -3.16 8.11 16.36
CA GLY A 3 -3.42 9.30 15.57
C GLY A 3 -4.75 9.26 14.84
N GLU A 4 -4.96 10.28 14.04
CA GLU A 4 -6.14 10.41 13.21
C GLU A 4 -6.12 9.38 12.08
N ARG A 5 -7.29 8.93 11.65
CA ARG A 5 -7.43 8.04 10.48
C ARG A 5 -7.70 8.87 9.23
N PRO A 6 -7.08 8.53 8.09
CA PRO A 6 -7.37 9.23 6.85
C PRO A 6 -8.74 8.85 6.29
N MET A 7 -9.27 9.72 5.44
CA MET A 7 -10.45 9.41 4.63
C MET A 7 -9.99 8.75 3.33
N ARG A 8 -10.92 8.10 2.62
CA ARG A 8 -10.62 7.44 1.34
C ARG A 8 -10.11 8.39 0.26
N THR A 9 -10.31 9.68 0.42
CA THR A 9 -9.84 10.71 -0.51
C THR A 9 -8.62 11.46 0.00
N SER A 10 -8.12 11.10 1.18
CA SER A 10 -6.98 11.80 1.79
C SER A 10 -5.69 11.52 1.03
N LYS A 11 -4.79 12.51 1.04
CA LYS A 11 -3.41 12.32 0.63
C LYS A 11 -2.59 11.96 1.86
N VAL A 12 -1.78 10.92 1.76
CA VAL A 12 -1.04 10.39 2.90
C VAL A 12 0.45 10.27 2.58
N ARG A 13 1.25 10.30 3.64
CA ARG A 13 2.67 10.00 3.58
C ARG A 13 2.90 8.67 4.27
N VAL A 14 3.53 7.73 3.57
CA VAL A 14 3.75 6.38 4.07
C VAL A 14 5.14 5.89 3.75
N ASN A 15 5.66 5.00 4.62
CA ASN A 15 6.70 4.07 4.23
C ASN A 15 6.06 2.71 3.99
N TYR A 16 6.51 2.01 2.98
CA TYR A 16 5.91 0.73 2.65
C TYR A 16 6.89 -0.21 1.96
N GLU A 17 6.59 -1.50 2.04
CA GLU A 17 7.29 -2.54 1.28
C GLU A 17 6.25 -3.54 0.76
N GLY A 18 6.20 -3.72 -0.55
CA GLY A 18 5.32 -4.67 -1.20
C GLY A 18 6.07 -5.91 -1.62
N LYS A 19 5.49 -7.08 -1.34
CA LYS A 19 6.08 -8.37 -1.67
C LYS A 19 5.07 -9.28 -2.36
N LEU A 20 5.58 -10.14 -3.23
CA LEU A 20 4.85 -11.29 -3.74
C LEU A 20 4.80 -12.37 -2.65
N LEU A 21 3.91 -13.36 -2.81
CA LEU A 21 3.81 -14.45 -1.84
C LEU A 21 5.09 -15.27 -1.70
N ASN A 22 5.93 -15.28 -2.72
CA ASN A 22 7.23 -15.96 -2.66
C ASN A 22 8.30 -15.18 -1.90
N GLY A 23 7.95 -13.99 -1.37
CA GLY A 23 8.89 -13.16 -0.61
C GLY A 23 9.64 -12.14 -1.44
N GLN A 24 9.48 -12.13 -2.76
CA GLN A 24 10.17 -11.16 -3.62
C GLN A 24 9.60 -9.77 -3.41
N VAL A 25 10.44 -8.81 -3.08
CA VAL A 25 10.06 -7.40 -2.97
C VAL A 25 9.93 -6.82 -4.38
N PHE A 26 8.76 -6.25 -4.68
CA PHE A 26 8.55 -5.63 -5.98
C PHE A 26 8.55 -4.11 -5.90
N ASP A 27 8.36 -3.54 -4.72
CA ASP A 27 8.40 -2.10 -4.52
C ASP A 27 8.64 -1.80 -3.04
N SER A 28 9.43 -0.74 -2.74
CA SER A 28 9.74 -0.39 -1.37
C SER A 28 10.20 1.05 -1.27
N SER A 29 9.52 1.84 -0.43
CA SER A 29 9.98 3.19 -0.12
C SER A 29 11.26 3.17 0.72
N TYR A 30 11.45 2.12 1.53
CA TYR A 30 12.67 1.96 2.33
C TYR A 30 13.90 1.84 1.45
N GLN A 31 13.79 1.11 0.33
CA GLN A 31 14.90 0.96 -0.61
C GLN A 31 15.23 2.26 -1.34
N ARG A 32 14.22 3.11 -1.53
CA ARG A 32 14.44 4.44 -2.13
C ARG A 32 14.96 5.47 -1.13
N GLY A 33 14.92 5.16 0.17
CA GLY A 33 15.45 6.02 1.21
C GLY A 33 14.56 7.21 1.59
N GLN A 34 13.29 7.22 1.14
CA GLN A 34 12.36 8.29 1.51
C GLN A 34 10.92 7.81 1.46
N PRO A 35 10.04 8.37 2.31
CA PRO A 35 8.62 8.06 2.28
C PRO A 35 7.97 8.44 0.95
N ALA A 36 6.89 7.75 0.62
CA ALA A 36 6.08 8.05 -0.55
C ALA A 36 4.82 8.82 -0.14
N GLU A 37 4.27 9.60 -1.07
CA GLU A 37 3.04 10.35 -0.88
C GLU A 37 2.04 9.95 -1.94
N PHE A 38 0.82 9.57 -1.51
CA PHE A 38 -0.24 9.11 -2.40
C PHE A 38 -1.58 9.69 -2.00
N GLY A 39 -2.43 9.96 -3.01
CA GLY A 39 -3.85 10.09 -2.76
C GLY A 39 -4.46 8.70 -2.63
N LEU A 40 -5.26 8.47 -1.60
CA LEU A 40 -5.87 7.15 -1.38
C LEU A 40 -6.90 6.79 -2.44
N ASP A 41 -7.39 7.77 -3.19
CA ASP A 41 -8.27 7.55 -4.33
C ASP A 41 -7.50 7.24 -5.63
N GLN A 42 -6.17 7.18 -5.58
CA GLN A 42 -5.31 6.97 -6.74
C GLN A 42 -4.41 5.75 -6.61
N VAL A 43 -4.70 4.87 -5.67
CA VAL A 43 -3.95 3.64 -5.40
C VAL A 43 -4.85 2.44 -5.58
N ILE A 44 -4.29 1.22 -5.48
CA ILE A 44 -5.09 0.00 -5.59
C ILE A 44 -6.18 -0.03 -4.51
N PRO A 45 -7.35 -0.63 -4.80
CA PRO A 45 -8.48 -0.62 -3.85
C PRO A 45 -8.15 -1.15 -2.46
N GLY A 46 -7.28 -2.17 -2.36
CA GLY A 46 -6.85 -2.70 -1.08
C GLY A 46 -6.17 -1.67 -0.20
N TRP A 47 -5.41 -0.76 -0.80
CA TRP A 47 -4.79 0.34 -0.08
C TRP A 47 -5.82 1.39 0.34
N THR A 48 -6.74 1.75 -0.55
CA THR A 48 -7.78 2.73 -0.25
C THR A 48 -8.58 2.31 0.98
N GLU A 49 -8.96 1.03 1.04
CA GLU A 49 -9.71 0.50 2.18
C GLU A 49 -8.83 0.31 3.42
N GLY A 50 -7.65 -0.30 3.23
CA GLY A 50 -6.78 -0.67 4.35
C GLY A 50 -6.15 0.51 5.04
N VAL A 51 -5.56 1.43 4.28
CA VAL A 51 -4.87 2.59 4.87
C VAL A 51 -5.85 3.54 5.55
N ALA A 52 -7.09 3.62 5.05
CA ALA A 52 -8.11 4.44 5.70
C ALA A 52 -8.50 3.94 7.10
N LEU A 53 -8.15 2.69 7.43
CA LEU A 53 -8.37 2.12 8.76
C LEU A 53 -7.20 2.37 9.72
N MET A 54 -6.08 2.86 9.21
CA MET A 54 -4.87 3.03 10.02
C MET A 54 -4.84 4.38 10.71
N PRO A 55 -4.69 4.43 12.04
CA PRO A 55 -4.36 5.70 12.69
C PRO A 55 -2.92 6.11 12.34
N VAL A 56 -2.68 7.41 12.24
CA VAL A 56 -1.34 7.94 12.01
C VAL A 56 -0.39 7.42 13.11
N GLY A 57 0.79 7.00 12.71
CA GLY A 57 1.81 6.44 13.60
C GLY A 57 1.76 4.93 13.72
N SER A 58 0.81 4.25 13.05
CA SER A 58 0.73 2.79 13.10
C SER A 58 1.43 2.16 11.90
N LYS A 59 1.74 0.87 12.05
CA LYS A 59 2.32 0.05 11.00
C LYS A 59 1.50 -1.22 10.89
N TYR A 60 0.96 -1.48 9.70
CA TYR A 60 0.07 -2.61 9.44
C TYR A 60 0.66 -3.47 8.32
N ARG A 61 0.32 -4.76 8.35
CA ARG A 61 0.59 -5.66 7.25
C ARG A 61 -0.73 -6.03 6.60
N PHE A 62 -0.80 -5.89 5.27
CA PHE A 62 -1.97 -6.23 4.50
C PHE A 62 -1.68 -7.40 3.58
N TRP A 63 -2.64 -8.34 3.49
CA TRP A 63 -2.69 -9.34 2.45
C TRP A 63 -3.81 -8.92 1.50
N ILE A 64 -3.45 -8.57 0.28
CA ILE A 64 -4.37 -7.97 -0.68
C ILE A 64 -4.59 -8.95 -1.82
N PRO A 65 -5.82 -9.50 -1.97
CA PRO A 65 -6.11 -10.39 -3.09
C PRO A 65 -6.09 -9.62 -4.41
N SER A 66 -5.91 -10.36 -5.51
CA SER A 66 -5.72 -9.75 -6.83
C SER A 66 -6.85 -8.81 -7.24
N ASN A 67 -8.09 -9.13 -6.89
CA ASN A 67 -9.24 -8.28 -7.24
C ASN A 67 -9.23 -6.90 -6.55
N LEU A 68 -8.44 -6.74 -5.52
CA LEU A 68 -8.24 -5.45 -4.84
C LEU A 68 -6.83 -4.90 -5.11
N ALA A 69 -6.10 -5.50 -6.03
CA ALA A 69 -4.75 -5.09 -6.44
C ALA A 69 -4.70 -4.95 -7.96
N TYR A 70 -3.95 -5.82 -8.64
CA TYR A 70 -3.71 -5.67 -10.08
C TYR A 70 -4.53 -6.62 -10.94
N GLY A 71 -5.42 -7.41 -10.33
CA GLY A 71 -6.41 -8.20 -11.03
C GLY A 71 -5.85 -9.39 -11.80
N PRO A 72 -6.65 -9.93 -12.76
CA PRO A 72 -6.27 -11.15 -13.47
C PRO A 72 -5.10 -10.97 -14.44
N ASN A 73 -4.75 -9.74 -14.80
CA ASN A 73 -3.70 -9.46 -15.78
C ASN A 73 -2.35 -9.11 -15.13
N GLY A 74 -2.33 -8.79 -13.84
CA GLY A 74 -1.13 -8.32 -13.16
C GLY A 74 -0.65 -6.96 -13.70
N THR A 75 0.65 -6.68 -13.52
CA THR A 75 1.27 -5.48 -14.09
C THR A 75 1.91 -5.83 -15.43
N GLN A 76 1.50 -5.14 -16.48
CA GLN A 76 2.00 -5.40 -17.82
C GLN A 76 3.48 -5.03 -17.91
N GLY A 77 4.31 -6.02 -18.24
CA GLY A 77 5.76 -5.83 -18.28
C GLY A 77 6.43 -5.65 -16.92
N GLY A 78 5.67 -5.78 -15.82
CA GLY A 78 6.18 -5.61 -14.46
C GLY A 78 6.32 -6.92 -13.71
N PRO A 79 6.71 -6.86 -12.43
CA PRO A 79 7.01 -8.05 -11.63
C PRO A 79 5.78 -8.80 -11.14
N ILE A 80 4.58 -8.21 -11.22
CA ILE A 80 3.37 -8.82 -10.68
C ILE A 80 2.65 -9.60 -11.77
N GLY A 81 2.56 -10.93 -11.58
CA GLY A 81 1.86 -11.79 -12.51
C GLY A 81 0.35 -11.73 -12.36
N PRO A 82 -0.39 -12.53 -13.17
CA PRO A 82 -1.85 -12.55 -13.10
C PRO A 82 -2.33 -13.17 -11.80
N ASP A 83 -3.45 -12.68 -11.31
CA ASP A 83 -4.12 -13.19 -10.10
C ASP A 83 -3.25 -13.21 -8.86
N ALA A 84 -2.26 -12.30 -8.76
CA ALA A 84 -1.32 -12.29 -7.66
C ALA A 84 -1.91 -11.67 -6.41
N THR A 85 -1.82 -12.41 -5.30
CA THR A 85 -2.05 -11.87 -3.96
C THR A 85 -0.76 -11.20 -3.49
N LEU A 86 -0.89 -10.01 -2.94
CA LEU A 86 0.26 -9.21 -2.52
C LEU A 86 0.27 -9.04 -1.00
N THR A 87 1.46 -8.88 -0.44
CA THR A 87 1.60 -8.45 0.96
C THR A 87 2.27 -7.09 0.98
N PHE A 88 1.73 -6.20 1.82
CA PHE A 88 2.31 -4.88 2.02
C PHE A 88 2.51 -4.63 3.50
N ASP A 89 3.69 -4.19 3.87
CA ASP A 89 3.93 -3.58 5.17
C ASP A 89 3.84 -2.07 4.96
N VAL A 90 2.91 -1.41 5.65
CA VAL A 90 2.66 0.02 5.47
C VAL A 90 2.75 0.72 6.82
N GLU A 91 3.57 1.76 6.87
CA GLU A 91 3.67 2.64 8.03
C GLU A 91 3.05 3.99 7.65
N LEU A 92 1.95 4.36 8.29
CA LEU A 92 1.28 5.63 8.03
C LEU A 92 1.95 6.72 8.85
N MET A 93 2.66 7.62 8.17
CA MET A 93 3.43 8.67 8.81
C MET A 93 2.65 9.97 9.01
N GLY A 94 1.71 10.26 8.10
CA GLY A 94 0.93 11.48 8.20
C GLY A 94 -0.15 11.58 7.14
N ILE A 95 -1.09 12.48 7.39
CA ILE A 95 -2.14 12.88 6.45
C ILE A 95 -1.78 14.28 5.98
N LEU A 96 -1.72 14.46 4.66
CA LEU A 96 -1.29 15.73 4.06
C LEU A 96 -2.48 16.64 3.83
N PRO A 97 -2.30 17.98 3.90
CA PRO A 97 -3.36 18.91 3.62
C PRO A 97 -3.79 18.93 2.14
#